data_60f0d45a333eaebdae2b027be89b7756
#
_entry.id   60f0d45a333eaebdae2b027be89b7756
#
_cell.length_a   1.000
_cell.length_b   1.000
_cell.length_c   1.000
_cell.angle_alpha   90.00
_cell.angle_beta   90.00
_cell.angle_gamma   90.00
#
_symmetry.space_group_name_H-M   'P 1'
#
loop_
_entity.id
_entity.type
_entity.pdbx_description
1 polymer ?
#
loop_
_entity_poly.entity_id
_entity_poly.type
_entity_poly.pdbx_seq_one_letter_code
_entity_poly.pdbx_strand_id
1 'polypeptide(L)'
;RLESVKILPSEGTDNSPELYGAITADASSMAEIANPQAKRVFCMAVTADKYVTKDGAPSSWSAELDSIIAGVIDGIKKLYVVSAGNVQFDELKNTQYPSANINHTIEDPGQSWNAITVGAYSNRIQLDDKVFKGWNPIADVGELCPFSSTSIAWDNKWPIKPEILMDGGNAITDGTNIDICDDVSILTTNRDVIGRPFTTTNA
;
A
#
# COMPACT_ATOMS: atom_id res chain seq x y z
N ARG A 1 20.71 -5.44 8.04
CA ARG A 1 21.16 -4.76 6.81
C ARG A 1 19.95 -4.47 5.93
N LEU A 2 19.88 -3.28 5.35
CA LEU A 2 18.90 -2.92 4.34
C LEU A 2 19.49 -3.20 2.95
N GLU A 3 18.70 -3.82 2.09
CA GLU A 3 18.98 -4.05 0.67
C GLU A 3 17.86 -3.41 -0.15
N SER A 4 18.16 -2.90 -1.33
CA SER A 4 17.16 -2.27 -2.21
C SER A 4 17.36 -2.73 -3.64
N VAL A 5 16.26 -3.11 -4.28
CA VAL A 5 16.21 -3.44 -5.72
C VAL A 5 15.18 -2.53 -6.38
N LYS A 6 15.62 -1.80 -7.40
CA LYS A 6 14.72 -0.94 -8.18
C LYS A 6 13.99 -1.78 -9.23
N ILE A 7 12.66 -1.87 -9.11
CA ILE A 7 11.79 -2.59 -10.04
C ILE A 7 11.00 -1.67 -10.97
N LEU A 8 10.85 -0.40 -10.59
CA LEU A 8 10.18 0.59 -11.44
C LEU A 8 11.16 1.15 -12.46
N PRO A 9 10.74 1.37 -13.71
CA PRO A 9 11.57 1.95 -14.73
C PRO A 9 11.93 3.41 -14.43
N SER A 10 12.75 4.01 -15.27
CA SER A 10 13.04 5.44 -15.22
C SER A 10 11.80 6.25 -15.62
N GLU A 11 11.78 7.53 -15.26
CA GLU A 11 10.66 8.44 -15.56
C GLU A 11 10.18 8.37 -17.01
N GLY A 12 8.85 8.42 -17.18
CA GLY A 12 8.19 8.45 -18.49
C GLY A 12 7.92 7.09 -19.13
N THR A 13 8.24 5.98 -18.46
CA THR A 13 7.90 4.62 -18.92
C THR A 13 7.29 3.80 -17.79
N ASP A 14 6.35 2.91 -18.12
CA ASP A 14 5.80 1.91 -17.22
C ASP A 14 6.28 0.52 -17.62
N ASN A 15 6.39 -0.38 -16.65
CA ASN A 15 6.54 -1.79 -16.95
C ASN A 15 5.26 -2.33 -17.59
N SER A 16 5.40 -3.25 -18.53
CA SER A 16 4.25 -3.94 -19.09
C SER A 16 3.62 -4.86 -18.03
N PRO A 17 2.29 -4.84 -17.84
CA PRO A 17 1.62 -5.59 -16.77
C PRO A 17 1.88 -7.09 -16.79
N GLU A 18 2.01 -7.66 -17.98
CA GLU A 18 2.35 -9.08 -18.15
C GLU A 18 3.76 -9.44 -17.64
N LEU A 19 4.61 -8.47 -17.38
CA LEU A 19 5.98 -8.66 -16.88
C LEU A 19 6.10 -8.46 -15.35
N TYR A 20 5.08 -7.99 -14.65
CA TYR A 20 5.17 -7.66 -13.23
C TYR A 20 5.62 -8.86 -12.37
N GLY A 21 5.08 -10.05 -12.66
CA GLY A 21 5.48 -11.28 -11.98
C GLY A 21 6.95 -11.63 -12.23
N ALA A 22 7.39 -11.60 -13.50
CA ALA A 22 8.78 -11.89 -13.89
C ALA A 22 9.76 -10.88 -13.25
N ILE A 23 9.45 -9.59 -13.28
CA ILE A 23 10.26 -8.54 -12.64
C ILE A 23 10.40 -8.79 -11.14
N THR A 24 9.32 -9.21 -10.48
CA THR A 24 9.32 -9.53 -9.04
C THR A 24 10.19 -10.75 -8.76
N ALA A 25 10.11 -11.79 -9.59
CA ALA A 25 10.94 -12.99 -9.48
C ALA A 25 12.43 -12.67 -9.67
N ASP A 26 12.77 -11.89 -10.69
CA ASP A 26 14.14 -11.45 -10.96
C ASP A 26 14.69 -10.61 -9.78
N ALA A 27 13.92 -9.67 -9.25
CA ALA A 27 14.32 -8.87 -8.10
C ALA A 27 14.63 -9.72 -6.85
N SER A 28 13.82 -10.75 -6.60
CA SER A 28 14.05 -11.71 -5.52
C SER A 28 15.32 -12.49 -5.72
N SER A 29 15.51 -13.00 -6.93
CA SER A 29 16.70 -13.81 -7.32
C SER A 29 17.98 -13.00 -7.24
N MET A 30 17.96 -11.72 -7.66
CA MET A 30 19.12 -10.83 -7.55
C MET A 30 19.55 -10.64 -6.08
N ALA A 31 18.60 -10.46 -5.17
CA ALA A 31 18.92 -10.33 -3.75
C ALA A 31 19.56 -11.61 -3.19
N GLU A 32 19.06 -12.78 -3.58
CA GLU A 32 19.58 -14.07 -3.14
C GLU A 32 20.96 -14.41 -3.73
N ILE A 33 21.18 -14.11 -5.00
CA ILE A 33 22.50 -14.26 -5.64
C ILE A 33 23.54 -13.37 -4.96
N ALA A 34 23.15 -12.13 -4.59
CA ALA A 34 24.07 -11.21 -3.92
C ALA A 34 24.51 -11.69 -2.54
N ASN A 35 23.68 -12.40 -1.79
CA ASN A 35 24.03 -13.02 -0.52
C ASN A 35 23.12 -14.22 -0.20
N PRO A 36 23.47 -15.43 -0.65
CA PRO A 36 22.63 -16.63 -0.51
C PRO A 36 22.37 -17.05 0.94
N GLN A 37 23.21 -16.64 1.88
CA GLN A 37 23.08 -17.02 3.30
C GLN A 37 22.19 -16.08 4.11
N ALA A 38 21.77 -14.95 3.54
CA ALA A 38 20.95 -13.98 4.26
C ALA A 38 19.49 -14.42 4.35
N LYS A 39 18.94 -14.40 5.55
CA LYS A 39 17.48 -14.48 5.74
C LYS A 39 16.89 -13.11 5.49
N ARG A 40 15.83 -13.05 4.65
CA ARG A 40 15.22 -11.80 4.22
C ARG A 40 13.74 -11.75 4.51
N VAL A 41 13.25 -10.54 4.77
CA VAL A 41 11.87 -10.14 4.61
C VAL A 41 11.84 -9.18 3.43
N PHE A 42 11.05 -9.47 2.43
CA PHE A 42 10.85 -8.61 1.27
C PHE A 42 9.69 -7.65 1.56
N CYS A 43 9.92 -6.36 1.36
CA CYS A 43 8.88 -5.33 1.44
C CYS A 43 8.67 -4.75 0.04
N MET A 44 7.46 -4.84 -0.47
CA MET A 44 7.08 -4.33 -1.79
C MET A 44 5.89 -3.38 -1.64
N ALA A 45 6.18 -2.08 -1.54
CA ALA A 45 5.20 -1.00 -1.47
C ALA A 45 4.88 -0.45 -2.88
N VAL A 46 4.74 -1.36 -3.85
CA VAL A 46 4.41 -1.04 -5.25
C VAL A 46 3.17 -1.83 -5.60
N THR A 47 2.16 -1.13 -6.11
CA THR A 47 0.88 -1.69 -6.50
C THR A 47 0.49 -1.24 -7.90
N ALA A 48 -0.47 -1.95 -8.51
CA ALA A 48 -1.08 -1.59 -9.78
C ALA A 48 -2.60 -1.53 -9.63
N ASP A 49 -3.15 -0.35 -9.84
CA ASP A 49 -4.59 -0.05 -9.75
C ASP A 49 -5.38 -0.43 -11.02
N LYS A 50 -4.74 -0.36 -12.19
CA LYS A 50 -5.41 -0.44 -13.49
C LYS A 50 -5.90 -1.83 -13.88
N TYR A 51 -5.36 -2.89 -13.27
CA TYR A 51 -5.60 -4.28 -13.68
C TYR A 51 -6.23 -5.13 -12.58
N VAL A 52 -6.79 -4.47 -11.59
CA VAL A 52 -7.36 -5.12 -10.42
C VAL A 52 -8.68 -5.80 -10.78
N THR A 53 -8.81 -7.07 -10.42
CA THR A 53 -10.09 -7.77 -10.41
C THR A 53 -10.90 -7.31 -9.21
N LYS A 54 -12.03 -6.63 -9.45
CA LYS A 54 -12.84 -6.04 -8.37
C LYS A 54 -13.50 -7.07 -7.45
N ASP A 55 -13.55 -8.33 -7.86
CA ASP A 55 -14.14 -9.44 -7.10
C ASP A 55 -13.16 -10.16 -6.16
N GLY A 56 -11.89 -9.79 -6.17
CA GLY A 56 -10.84 -10.39 -5.35
C GLY A 56 -10.14 -11.61 -5.96
N ALA A 57 -10.44 -11.94 -7.22
CA ALA A 57 -9.75 -13.02 -7.91
C ALA A 57 -8.24 -12.75 -8.04
N PRO A 58 -7.39 -13.77 -7.86
CA PRO A 58 -5.95 -13.60 -8.05
C PRO A 58 -5.61 -13.14 -9.48
N SER A 59 -4.70 -12.19 -9.58
CA SER A 59 -4.09 -11.78 -10.84
C SER A 59 -2.93 -12.71 -11.22
N SER A 60 -2.39 -12.58 -12.42
CA SER A 60 -1.15 -13.26 -12.81
C SER A 60 0.02 -12.84 -11.93
N TRP A 61 0.09 -11.58 -11.54
CA TRP A 61 1.15 -11.08 -10.67
C TRP A 61 1.03 -11.63 -9.25
N SER A 62 -0.17 -11.59 -8.63
CA SER A 62 -0.37 -12.17 -7.29
C SER A 62 -0.14 -13.68 -7.27
N ALA A 63 -0.52 -14.41 -8.31
CA ALA A 63 -0.25 -15.84 -8.43
C ALA A 63 1.25 -16.16 -8.59
N GLU A 64 1.98 -15.36 -9.36
CA GLU A 64 3.44 -15.50 -9.46
C GLU A 64 4.12 -15.17 -8.12
N LEU A 65 3.66 -14.14 -7.42
CA LEU A 65 4.13 -13.81 -6.07
C LEU A 65 3.90 -14.98 -5.10
N ASP A 66 2.75 -15.65 -5.16
CA ASP A 66 2.47 -16.85 -4.37
C ASP A 66 3.46 -17.99 -4.68
N SER A 67 3.80 -18.18 -5.95
CA SER A 67 4.79 -19.16 -6.40
C SER A 67 6.20 -18.84 -5.89
N ILE A 68 6.60 -17.58 -5.93
CA ILE A 68 7.88 -17.09 -5.39
C ILE A 68 7.95 -17.32 -3.87
N ILE A 69 6.91 -16.96 -3.14
CA ILE A 69 6.84 -17.14 -1.68
C ILE A 69 6.88 -18.61 -1.28
N ALA A 70 6.16 -19.46 -2.01
CA ALA A 70 6.16 -20.91 -1.78
C ALA A 70 7.48 -21.60 -2.13
N GLY A 71 8.39 -20.92 -2.83
CA GLY A 71 9.67 -21.47 -3.29
C GLY A 71 9.50 -22.49 -4.41
N VAL A 72 8.52 -22.29 -5.30
CA VAL A 72 8.24 -23.24 -6.40
C VAL A 72 9.42 -23.36 -7.36
N ILE A 73 10.14 -22.26 -7.59
CA ILE A 73 11.23 -22.20 -8.58
C ILE A 73 12.57 -22.69 -7.98
N ASP A 74 12.88 -22.26 -6.75
CA ASP A 74 14.22 -22.41 -6.14
C ASP A 74 14.24 -23.25 -4.85
N GLY A 75 13.08 -23.73 -4.39
CA GLY A 75 12.93 -24.47 -3.13
C GLY A 75 13.04 -23.63 -1.87
N ILE A 76 13.20 -22.29 -1.99
CA ILE A 76 13.42 -21.39 -0.86
C ILE A 76 12.14 -20.61 -0.56
N LYS A 77 11.53 -20.88 0.60
CA LYS A 77 10.36 -20.12 1.06
C LYS A 77 10.78 -18.71 1.47
N LYS A 78 9.95 -17.72 1.11
CA LYS A 78 10.20 -16.30 1.34
C LYS A 78 9.06 -15.67 2.13
N LEU A 79 9.36 -14.57 2.82
CA LEU A 79 8.33 -13.73 3.45
C LEU A 79 8.24 -12.42 2.68
N TYR A 80 7.05 -12.14 2.16
CA TYR A 80 6.71 -10.88 1.51
C TYR A 80 5.69 -10.09 2.31
N VAL A 81 5.94 -8.81 2.42
CA VAL A 81 5.01 -7.80 2.97
C VAL A 81 4.68 -6.85 1.83
N VAL A 82 3.42 -6.73 1.48
CA VAL A 82 2.95 -5.95 0.34
C VAL A 82 1.92 -4.89 0.77
N SER A 83 1.81 -3.82 0.02
CA SER A 83 0.79 -2.79 0.24
C SER A 83 -0.59 -3.28 -0.19
N ALA A 84 -1.63 -2.81 0.50
CA ALA A 84 -3.02 -3.02 0.09
C ALA A 84 -3.44 -2.15 -1.11
N GLY A 85 -2.71 -1.08 -1.37
CA GLY A 85 -3.08 -0.03 -2.31
C GLY A 85 -3.68 1.19 -1.62
N ASN A 86 -3.88 2.27 -2.39
CA ASN A 86 -4.26 3.57 -1.87
C ASN A 86 -5.49 4.14 -2.55
N VAL A 87 -6.49 4.55 -1.76
CA VAL A 87 -7.53 5.46 -2.23
C VAL A 87 -6.91 6.80 -2.57
N GLN A 88 -7.05 7.24 -3.81
CA GLN A 88 -6.48 8.50 -4.26
C GLN A 88 -7.21 9.69 -3.63
N PHE A 89 -6.47 10.77 -3.38
CA PHE A 89 -7.04 11.96 -2.74
C PHE A 89 -8.23 12.56 -3.51
N ASP A 90 -8.19 12.52 -4.85
CA ASP A 90 -9.28 12.99 -5.68
C ASP A 90 -10.52 12.08 -5.59
N GLU A 91 -10.36 10.78 -5.39
CA GLU A 91 -11.49 9.87 -5.13
C GLU A 91 -12.13 10.18 -3.78
N LEU A 92 -11.32 10.42 -2.75
CA LEU A 92 -11.79 10.79 -1.42
C LEU A 92 -12.59 12.11 -1.45
N LYS A 93 -12.16 13.09 -2.26
CA LYS A 93 -12.91 14.35 -2.47
C LYS A 93 -14.26 14.15 -3.16
N ASN A 94 -14.34 13.21 -4.08
CA ASN A 94 -15.53 12.99 -4.90
C ASN A 94 -16.50 11.97 -4.30
N THR A 95 -16.03 11.16 -3.35
CA THR A 95 -16.80 10.08 -2.74
C THR A 95 -16.66 10.15 -1.23
N GLN A 96 -17.78 10.29 -0.53
CA GLN A 96 -17.79 10.44 0.92
C GLN A 96 -17.17 9.22 1.63
N TYR A 97 -16.30 9.46 2.62
CA TYR A 97 -15.78 8.45 3.53
C TYR A 97 -16.92 7.78 4.35
N PRO A 98 -16.94 6.46 4.57
CA PRO A 98 -15.95 5.48 4.10
C PRO A 98 -16.26 4.86 2.72
N SER A 99 -17.22 5.40 1.97
CA SER A 99 -17.66 4.82 0.70
C SER A 99 -16.54 4.78 -0.35
N ALA A 100 -15.61 5.73 -0.33
CA ALA A 100 -14.44 5.69 -1.19
C ALA A 100 -13.62 4.41 -0.95
N ASN A 101 -13.33 4.10 0.32
CA ASN A 101 -12.57 2.90 0.71
C ASN A 101 -13.29 1.59 0.38
N ILE A 102 -14.64 1.55 0.53
CA ILE A 102 -15.45 0.36 0.21
C ILE A 102 -15.42 0.08 -1.29
N ASN A 103 -15.44 1.12 -2.11
CA ASN A 103 -15.44 1.02 -3.56
C ASN A 103 -14.04 0.82 -4.15
N HIS A 104 -12.99 1.13 -3.39
CA HIS A 104 -11.59 0.96 -3.80
C HIS A 104 -11.05 -0.36 -3.26
N THR A 105 -10.96 -1.34 -4.15
CA THR A 105 -10.51 -2.69 -3.78
C THR A 105 -9.01 -2.78 -3.60
N ILE A 106 -8.54 -3.82 -2.91
CA ILE A 106 -7.11 -4.12 -2.78
C ILE A 106 -6.45 -4.15 -4.16
N GLU A 107 -5.38 -3.41 -4.32
CA GLU A 107 -4.60 -3.32 -5.56
C GLU A 107 -3.68 -4.53 -5.74
N ASP A 108 -3.36 -4.83 -7.00
CA ASP A 108 -2.45 -5.91 -7.37
C ASP A 108 -1.00 -5.58 -6.93
N PRO A 109 -0.24 -6.49 -6.30
CA PRO A 109 -0.51 -7.92 -6.06
C PRO A 109 -1.04 -8.24 -4.65
N GLY A 110 -1.72 -7.31 -3.98
CA GLY A 110 -2.24 -7.49 -2.62
C GLY A 110 -3.23 -8.65 -2.47
N GLN A 111 -3.75 -9.22 -3.59
CA GLN A 111 -4.59 -10.43 -3.60
C GLN A 111 -3.79 -11.72 -3.38
N SER A 112 -2.47 -11.68 -3.35
CA SER A 112 -1.61 -12.85 -3.08
C SER A 112 -2.03 -13.55 -1.78
N TRP A 113 -2.16 -14.87 -1.81
CA TRP A 113 -2.58 -15.65 -0.65
C TRP A 113 -1.48 -15.87 0.36
N ASN A 114 -0.24 -15.87 -0.11
CA ASN A 114 0.93 -16.19 0.70
C ASN A 114 1.66 -14.92 1.22
N ALA A 115 1.40 -13.75 0.64
CA ALA A 115 1.96 -12.49 1.12
C ALA A 115 1.15 -11.95 2.31
N ILE A 116 1.82 -11.22 3.20
CA ILE A 116 1.17 -10.38 4.21
C ILE A 116 0.83 -9.05 3.56
N THR A 117 -0.46 -8.81 3.32
CA THR A 117 -0.95 -7.54 2.81
C THR A 117 -1.21 -6.58 3.97
N VAL A 118 -0.69 -5.37 3.85
CA VAL A 118 -0.78 -4.33 4.89
C VAL A 118 -1.68 -3.22 4.41
N GLY A 119 -2.77 -2.99 5.14
CA GLY A 119 -3.64 -1.82 5.00
C GLY A 119 -3.39 -0.80 6.11
N ALA A 120 -4.26 0.18 6.23
CA ALA A 120 -4.06 1.27 7.16
C ALA A 120 -5.29 1.58 8.02
N TYR A 121 -5.04 1.97 9.27
CA TYR A 121 -6.00 2.59 10.18
C TYR A 121 -5.52 3.98 10.57
N SER A 122 -6.43 4.81 11.09
CA SER A 122 -6.09 6.14 11.60
C SER A 122 -5.91 6.12 13.11
N ASN A 123 -4.82 6.75 13.58
CA ASN A 123 -4.56 6.97 15.00
C ASN A 123 -4.31 8.47 15.31
N ARG A 124 -4.32 9.32 14.30
CA ARG A 124 -3.97 10.72 14.37
C ARG A 124 -5.19 11.57 14.16
N ILE A 125 -5.65 12.20 15.25
CA ILE A 125 -6.88 13.02 15.28
C ILE A 125 -6.65 14.40 15.89
N GLN A 126 -5.43 14.74 16.31
CA GLN A 126 -5.16 16.02 16.96
C GLN A 126 -4.76 17.04 15.91
N LEU A 127 -5.49 18.16 15.90
CA LEU A 127 -5.26 19.32 15.05
C LEU A 127 -4.89 20.54 15.90
N ASP A 128 -4.06 21.43 15.38
CA ASP A 128 -3.85 22.75 15.97
C ASP A 128 -5.07 23.62 15.67
N ASP A 129 -5.92 23.82 16.68
CA ASP A 129 -7.15 24.63 16.60
C ASP A 129 -6.93 26.08 16.14
N LYS A 130 -5.70 26.59 16.26
CA LYS A 130 -5.37 27.94 15.77
C LYS A 130 -5.21 27.99 14.27
N VAL A 131 -4.77 26.88 13.67
CA VAL A 131 -4.52 26.76 12.23
C VAL A 131 -5.75 26.17 11.53
N PHE A 132 -6.33 25.12 12.11
CA PHE A 132 -7.42 24.33 11.50
C PHE A 132 -8.77 24.57 12.17
N LYS A 133 -9.10 25.83 12.48
CA LYS A 133 -10.38 26.18 13.10
C LYS A 133 -11.58 25.74 12.25
N GLY A 134 -12.41 24.87 12.82
CA GLY A 134 -13.61 24.32 12.16
C GLY A 134 -13.35 23.09 11.29
N TRP A 135 -12.12 22.61 11.25
CA TRP A 135 -11.78 21.35 10.62
C TRP A 135 -11.78 20.20 11.63
N ASN A 136 -12.10 19.00 11.18
CA ASN A 136 -12.08 17.78 11.99
C ASN A 136 -11.39 16.65 11.21
N PRO A 137 -10.77 15.70 11.90
CA PRO A 137 -10.31 14.46 11.26
C PRO A 137 -11.49 13.72 10.62
N ILE A 138 -11.27 13.05 9.51
CA ILE A 138 -12.32 12.27 8.82
C ILE A 138 -12.59 10.96 9.54
N ALA A 139 -11.55 10.26 9.95
CA ALA A 139 -11.63 8.99 10.68
C ALA A 139 -11.31 9.20 12.15
N ASP A 140 -12.04 8.53 13.04
CA ASP A 140 -11.73 8.49 14.47
C ASP A 140 -10.55 7.54 14.76
N VAL A 141 -10.07 7.56 16.01
CA VAL A 141 -8.98 6.68 16.46
C VAL A 141 -9.36 5.23 16.31
N GLY A 142 -8.54 4.47 15.59
CA GLY A 142 -8.74 3.05 15.33
C GLY A 142 -9.66 2.72 14.16
N GLU A 143 -10.22 3.72 13.51
CA GLU A 143 -11.02 3.53 12.30
C GLU A 143 -10.16 3.36 11.06
N LEU A 144 -10.79 2.93 9.96
CA LEU A 144 -10.15 2.76 8.66
C LEU A 144 -9.50 4.07 8.20
N CYS A 145 -8.23 4.02 7.83
CA CYS A 145 -7.58 5.18 7.24
C CYS A 145 -8.27 5.59 5.93
N PRO A 146 -8.58 6.88 5.71
CA PRO A 146 -9.24 7.35 4.49
C PRO A 146 -8.52 6.96 3.19
N PHE A 147 -7.23 6.69 3.28
CA PHE A 147 -6.41 6.30 2.12
C PHE A 147 -6.25 4.80 1.93
N SER A 148 -6.77 3.93 2.83
CA SER A 148 -6.60 2.48 2.74
C SER A 148 -7.59 1.82 1.81
N SER A 149 -7.09 0.95 0.92
CA SER A 149 -7.92 0.03 0.15
C SER A 149 -8.46 -1.11 1.03
N THR A 150 -9.57 -1.73 0.62
CA THR A 150 -10.24 -2.80 1.37
C THR A 150 -10.66 -3.97 0.49
N SER A 151 -10.94 -5.13 1.10
CA SER A 151 -11.55 -6.28 0.42
C SER A 151 -13.05 -6.41 0.68
N ILE A 152 -13.72 -5.37 1.17
CA ILE A 152 -15.14 -5.43 1.57
C ILE A 152 -16.05 -5.82 0.37
N ALA A 153 -15.69 -5.35 -0.82
CA ALA A 153 -16.46 -5.63 -2.04
C ALA A 153 -16.14 -6.99 -2.69
N TRP A 154 -15.22 -7.78 -2.14
CA TRP A 154 -14.83 -9.05 -2.72
C TRP A 154 -15.87 -10.15 -2.52
N ASP A 155 -15.88 -11.12 -3.42
CA ASP A 155 -16.66 -12.35 -3.26
C ASP A 155 -16.20 -13.13 -2.02
N ASN A 156 -17.13 -13.67 -1.25
CA ASN A 156 -16.87 -14.43 0.00
C ASN A 156 -15.99 -15.69 -0.19
N LYS A 157 -15.70 -16.10 -1.41
CA LYS A 157 -14.82 -17.23 -1.72
C LYS A 157 -13.33 -16.88 -1.64
N TRP A 158 -12.98 -15.60 -1.61
CA TRP A 158 -11.61 -15.12 -1.53
C TRP A 158 -11.19 -14.79 -0.10
N PRO A 159 -9.92 -14.92 0.25
CA PRO A 159 -9.44 -14.58 1.59
C PRO A 159 -9.66 -13.09 1.89
N ILE A 160 -9.94 -12.79 3.15
CA ILE A 160 -10.06 -11.40 3.60
C ILE A 160 -8.68 -10.74 3.57
N LYS A 161 -8.61 -9.56 2.98
CA LYS A 161 -7.43 -8.71 2.91
C LYS A 161 -7.76 -7.29 3.41
N PRO A 162 -6.83 -6.54 3.98
CA PRO A 162 -5.45 -6.94 4.34
C PRO A 162 -5.42 -7.83 5.59
N GLU A 163 -4.30 -8.54 5.82
CA GLU A 163 -4.10 -9.35 7.04
C GLU A 163 -3.79 -8.51 8.26
N ILE A 164 -3.09 -7.40 8.08
CA ILE A 164 -2.72 -6.49 9.17
C ILE A 164 -2.94 -5.04 8.76
N LEU A 165 -3.09 -4.19 9.78
CA LEU A 165 -3.24 -2.75 9.63
C LEU A 165 -2.12 -2.02 10.38
N MET A 166 -1.63 -0.93 9.79
CA MET A 166 -0.67 -0.02 10.39
C MET A 166 -1.23 1.41 10.40
N ASP A 167 -0.66 2.32 11.21
CA ASP A 167 -1.04 3.74 11.19
C ASP A 167 -0.70 4.33 9.81
N GLY A 168 -1.70 4.80 9.09
CA GLY A 168 -1.59 5.38 7.74
C GLY A 168 -1.86 6.88 7.69
N GLY A 169 -1.98 7.53 8.84
CA GLY A 169 -2.38 8.93 8.90
C GLY A 169 -3.89 9.11 8.77
N ASN A 170 -4.30 10.35 8.43
CA ASN A 170 -5.70 10.73 8.30
C ASN A 170 -5.85 11.85 7.27
N ALA A 171 -7.07 12.19 6.93
CA ALA A 171 -7.46 13.41 6.25
C ALA A 171 -8.35 14.25 7.15
N ILE A 172 -8.58 15.50 6.79
CA ILE A 172 -9.40 16.46 7.55
C ILE A 172 -10.56 16.99 6.70
N THR A 173 -11.62 17.41 7.34
CA THR A 173 -12.80 18.00 6.68
C THR A 173 -13.38 19.17 7.48
N ASP A 174 -13.91 20.16 6.75
CA ASP A 174 -14.74 21.23 7.30
C ASP A 174 -16.25 20.93 7.15
N GLY A 175 -16.59 19.72 6.71
CA GLY A 175 -17.96 19.28 6.39
C GLY A 175 -18.35 19.48 4.93
N THR A 176 -17.57 20.23 4.15
CA THR A 176 -17.78 20.47 2.72
C THR A 176 -16.56 20.07 1.90
N ASN A 177 -15.40 20.45 2.39
CA ASN A 177 -14.11 20.19 1.75
C ASN A 177 -13.34 19.13 2.50
N ILE A 178 -12.44 18.45 1.80
CA ILE A 178 -11.48 17.51 2.36
C ILE A 178 -10.09 18.03 2.03
N ASP A 179 -9.18 17.93 2.99
CA ASP A 179 -7.77 18.30 2.83
C ASP A 179 -6.85 17.35 3.62
N ILE A 180 -5.55 17.50 3.40
CA ILE A 180 -4.49 16.81 4.12
C ILE A 180 -3.65 17.83 4.88
N CYS A 181 -3.15 17.46 6.06
CA CYS A 181 -2.26 18.32 6.81
C CYS A 181 -1.23 17.52 7.62
N ASP A 182 -0.15 18.19 7.96
CA ASP A 182 0.97 17.58 8.68
C ASP A 182 0.60 17.00 10.04
N ASP A 183 -0.37 17.63 10.74
CA ASP A 183 -0.77 17.25 12.10
C ASP A 183 -1.31 15.82 12.17
N VAL A 184 -2.00 15.36 11.13
CA VAL A 184 -2.62 14.03 11.06
C VAL A 184 -1.91 13.09 10.08
N SER A 185 -0.80 13.51 9.49
CA SER A 185 0.01 12.71 8.57
C SER A 185 1.11 11.93 9.30
N ILE A 186 1.61 10.86 8.70
CA ILE A 186 2.74 10.08 9.23
C ILE A 186 4.07 10.73 8.83
N LEU A 187 5.07 10.62 9.71
CA LEU A 187 6.41 11.11 9.43
C LEU A 187 7.18 10.08 8.59
N THR A 188 7.79 10.54 7.51
CA THR A 188 8.65 9.72 6.65
C THR A 188 9.94 10.45 6.27
N THR A 189 10.86 9.72 5.64
CA THR A 189 12.10 10.33 5.11
C THR A 189 11.83 11.11 3.83
N ASN A 190 12.57 12.19 3.62
CA ASN A 190 12.48 13.03 2.44
C ASN A 190 13.81 13.08 1.70
N ARG A 191 13.78 12.83 0.40
CA ARG A 191 14.93 12.92 -0.50
C ARG A 191 15.01 14.25 -1.25
N ASP A 192 13.85 14.85 -1.51
CA ASP A 192 13.70 15.87 -2.56
C ASP A 192 13.99 17.30 -2.07
N VAL A 193 14.04 17.52 -0.76
CA VAL A 193 14.33 18.84 -0.18
C VAL A 193 15.63 18.80 0.63
N ILE A 194 16.65 19.47 0.11
CA ILE A 194 17.94 19.61 0.81
C ILE A 194 17.74 20.29 2.16
N GLY A 195 18.29 19.71 3.22
CA GLY A 195 18.19 20.22 4.59
C GLY A 195 16.89 19.86 5.32
N ARG A 196 15.98 19.11 4.70
CA ARG A 196 14.78 18.54 5.33
C ARG A 196 14.78 17.03 5.16
N PRO A 197 15.44 16.26 6.03
CA PRO A 197 15.54 14.80 5.89
C PRO A 197 14.22 14.06 6.14
N PHE A 198 13.22 14.75 6.69
CA PHE A 198 11.90 14.20 7.00
C PHE A 198 10.78 15.05 6.37
N THR A 199 9.70 14.40 6.04
CA THR A 199 8.45 15.00 5.57
C THR A 199 7.27 14.21 6.13
N THR A 200 6.06 14.67 5.91
CA THR A 200 4.82 13.96 6.23
C THR A 200 4.25 13.32 4.97
N THR A 201 3.52 12.24 5.15
CA THR A 201 2.79 11.56 4.08
C THR A 201 1.57 10.85 4.67
N ASN A 202 0.62 10.49 3.83
CA ASN A 202 -0.47 9.57 4.13
C ASN A 202 -0.31 8.29 3.33
N ALA A 203 -0.83 7.20 3.90
CA ALA A 203 -0.78 5.88 3.27
C ALA A 203 -1.59 5.87 1.99
#